data_d41f409862224d6a02c98e276d81e8c3
#
_entry.id   d41f409862224d6a02c98e276d81e8c3
#
_cell.length_a   1.000
_cell.length_b   1.000
_cell.length_c   1.000
_cell.angle_alpha   90.00
_cell.angle_beta   90.00
_cell.angle_gamma   90.00
#
_symmetry.space_group_name_H-M   'P 1'
#
loop_
_entity.id
_entity.type
_entity.pdbx_description
1 polymer ?
#
loop_
_entity_poly.entity_id
_entity_poly.type
_entity_poly.pdbx_seq_one_letter_code
_entity_poly.pdbx_strand_id
1 'polypeptide(L)'
;GMLAFQKDPRVKLLAYSGQQRSRFLPDLPTVAEAGLPSYAFDSWLGLLAPAGTPAAEVDRINAAVIKALADPVVQERLARVGVESGTMAPAAFQKLLKDDWAYSAKVVKAADVRIE
;
A
#
# COMPACT_ATOMS: atom_id res chain seq x y z
N GLY A 1 -2.69 -11.54 -0.86
CA GLY A 1 -3.84 -11.12 -1.39
C GLY A 1 -4.68 -12.01 -2.28
N MET A 2 -5.74 -11.43 -2.82
CA MET A 2 -6.74 -12.14 -3.64
C MET A 2 -6.28 -12.51 -5.05
N LEU A 3 -5.11 -12.05 -5.49
CA LEU A 3 -4.58 -12.38 -6.83
C LEU A 3 -4.45 -13.87 -7.09
N ALA A 4 -4.12 -14.65 -6.06
CA ALA A 4 -4.03 -16.12 -6.17
C ALA A 4 -5.37 -16.77 -6.54
N PHE A 5 -6.48 -16.12 -6.26
CA PHE A 5 -7.83 -16.66 -6.46
C PHE A 5 -8.54 -16.08 -7.69
N GLN A 6 -7.88 -15.19 -8.46
CA GLN A 6 -8.53 -14.52 -9.61
C GLN A 6 -9.03 -15.49 -10.69
N LYS A 7 -8.47 -16.69 -10.76
CA LYS A 7 -8.86 -17.76 -11.71
C LYS A 7 -9.75 -18.83 -11.09
N ASP A 8 -10.07 -18.73 -9.80
CA ASP A 8 -10.98 -19.70 -9.15
C ASP A 8 -12.43 -19.35 -9.52
N PRO A 9 -13.17 -20.25 -10.19
CA PRO A 9 -14.55 -19.97 -10.63
C PRO A 9 -15.54 -19.76 -9.48
N ARG A 10 -15.16 -20.10 -8.26
CA ARG A 10 -15.95 -19.87 -7.04
C ARG A 10 -15.77 -18.48 -6.47
N VAL A 11 -14.76 -17.72 -6.95
CA VAL A 11 -14.42 -16.38 -6.44
C VAL A 11 -14.67 -15.34 -7.51
N LYS A 12 -15.50 -14.36 -7.20
CA LYS A 12 -15.73 -13.19 -8.05
C LYS A 12 -15.10 -11.96 -7.39
N LEU A 13 -14.11 -11.37 -8.04
CA LEU A 13 -13.58 -10.08 -7.64
C LEU A 13 -14.55 -8.98 -8.10
N LEU A 14 -15.00 -8.13 -7.18
CA LEU A 14 -16.00 -7.10 -7.44
C LEU A 14 -15.37 -5.72 -7.66
N ALA A 15 -14.42 -5.35 -6.82
CA ALA A 15 -13.73 -4.07 -6.89
C ALA A 15 -12.40 -4.12 -6.15
N TYR A 16 -11.53 -3.17 -6.45
CA TYR A 16 -10.25 -2.93 -5.79
C TYR A 16 -10.38 -1.78 -4.78
N SER A 17 -9.81 -1.94 -3.58
CA SER A 17 -9.95 -0.97 -2.49
C SER A 17 -9.10 0.30 -2.63
N GLY A 18 -8.07 0.27 -3.47
CA GLY A 18 -7.13 1.38 -3.63
C GLY A 18 -7.71 2.59 -4.36
N GLN A 19 -6.99 3.70 -4.32
CA GLN A 19 -7.36 4.94 -5.01
C GLN A 19 -7.35 4.81 -6.53
N GLN A 20 -6.49 3.94 -7.07
CA GLN A 20 -6.37 3.67 -8.49
C GLN A 20 -6.50 2.17 -8.73
N ARG A 21 -6.88 1.79 -9.95
CA ARG A 21 -6.95 0.38 -10.33
C ARG A 21 -5.58 -0.29 -10.17
N SER A 22 -5.58 -1.54 -9.71
CA SER A 22 -4.37 -2.33 -9.65
C SER A 22 -3.82 -2.61 -11.06
N ARG A 23 -2.51 -2.45 -11.25
CA ARG A 23 -1.83 -2.83 -12.50
C ARG A 23 -1.90 -4.34 -12.78
N PHE A 24 -2.15 -5.16 -11.74
CA PHE A 24 -2.33 -6.60 -11.90
C PHE A 24 -3.74 -6.98 -12.33
N LEU A 25 -4.73 -6.09 -12.14
CA LEU A 25 -6.14 -6.28 -12.44
C LEU A 25 -6.73 -5.00 -13.06
N PRO A 26 -6.25 -4.57 -14.24
CA PRO A 26 -6.63 -3.28 -14.83
C PRO A 26 -8.11 -3.17 -15.17
N ASP A 27 -8.78 -4.30 -15.43
CA ASP A 27 -10.21 -4.34 -15.75
C ASP A 27 -11.09 -4.30 -14.51
N LEU A 28 -10.52 -4.52 -13.31
CA LEU A 28 -11.27 -4.47 -12.06
C LEU A 28 -11.44 -3.01 -11.61
N PRO A 29 -12.69 -2.51 -11.48
CA PRO A 29 -12.91 -1.14 -11.03
C PRO A 29 -12.48 -0.96 -9.58
N THR A 30 -12.18 0.29 -9.20
CA THR A 30 -12.03 0.63 -7.78
C THR A 30 -13.40 0.65 -7.09
N VAL A 31 -13.41 0.57 -5.75
CA VAL A 31 -14.65 0.71 -4.96
C VAL A 31 -15.28 2.09 -5.19
N ALA A 32 -14.46 3.13 -5.38
CA ALA A 32 -14.93 4.47 -5.71
C ALA A 32 -15.65 4.51 -7.05
N GLU A 33 -15.09 3.88 -8.10
CA GLU A 33 -15.71 3.76 -9.41
C GLU A 33 -16.99 2.89 -9.39
N ALA A 34 -17.04 1.91 -8.49
CA ALA A 34 -18.17 1.00 -8.32
C ALA A 34 -19.35 1.60 -7.52
N GLY A 35 -19.28 2.86 -7.09
CA GLY A 35 -20.41 3.58 -6.50
C GLY A 35 -20.17 4.15 -5.09
N LEU A 36 -18.96 4.02 -4.52
CA LEU A 36 -18.61 4.62 -3.23
C LEU A 36 -17.44 5.62 -3.40
N PRO A 37 -17.66 6.81 -3.98
CA PRO A 37 -16.60 7.71 -4.44
C PRO A 37 -15.68 8.23 -3.32
N SER A 38 -16.11 8.19 -2.06
CA SER A 38 -15.30 8.58 -0.91
C SER A 38 -14.48 7.44 -0.32
N TYR A 39 -14.61 6.22 -0.85
CA TYR A 39 -13.90 5.06 -0.33
C TYR A 39 -12.57 4.88 -1.05
N ALA A 40 -11.49 4.90 -0.29
CA ALA A 40 -10.18 4.43 -0.73
C ALA A 40 -9.43 3.88 0.49
N PHE A 41 -8.88 2.70 0.35
CA PHE A 41 -8.03 2.08 1.36
C PHE A 41 -6.87 1.36 0.68
N ASP A 42 -5.67 1.86 0.87
CA ASP A 42 -4.43 1.24 0.45
C ASP A 42 -3.63 0.80 1.68
N SER A 43 -3.14 -0.44 1.66
CA SER A 43 -2.14 -0.89 2.62
C SER A 43 -0.74 -0.66 2.03
N TRP A 44 0.19 -0.29 2.88
CA TRP A 44 1.56 -0.03 2.49
C TRP A 44 2.54 -0.84 3.35
N LEU A 45 3.73 -1.07 2.81
CA LEU A 45 4.87 -1.65 3.49
C LEU A 45 6.04 -0.67 3.39
N GLY A 46 6.75 -0.43 4.47
CA GLY A 46 7.86 0.49 4.50
C GLY A 46 8.94 0.11 5.49
N LEU A 47 10.13 0.69 5.33
CA LEU A 47 11.23 0.59 6.28
C LEU A 47 11.23 1.83 7.17
N LEU A 48 11.44 1.60 8.46
CA LEU A 48 11.56 2.65 9.47
C LEU A 48 12.94 2.57 10.13
N ALA A 49 13.50 3.72 10.42
CA ALA A 49 14.74 3.84 11.18
C ALA A 49 14.44 4.34 12.61
N PRO A 50 15.27 4.04 13.59
CA PRO A 50 15.17 4.59 14.94
C PRO A 50 15.17 6.13 14.92
N ALA A 51 14.49 6.73 15.91
CA ALA A 51 14.54 8.18 16.08
C ALA A 51 15.98 8.66 16.28
N GLY A 52 16.32 9.78 15.66
CA GLY A 52 17.68 10.33 15.74
C GLY A 52 18.66 9.76 14.71
N THR A 53 18.25 8.82 13.85
CA THR A 53 19.11 8.40 12.73
C THR A 53 19.43 9.62 11.84
N PRO A 54 20.70 9.86 11.51
CA PRO A 54 21.10 10.99 10.66
C PRO A 54 20.38 10.96 9.31
N ALA A 55 19.93 12.11 8.83
CA ALA A 55 19.20 12.22 7.57
C ALA A 55 19.98 11.62 6.38
N ALA A 56 21.29 11.83 6.32
CA ALA A 56 22.15 11.26 5.28
C ALA A 56 22.11 9.73 5.25
N GLU A 57 21.98 9.06 6.38
CA GLU A 57 21.87 7.59 6.44
C GLU A 57 20.49 7.15 5.97
N VAL A 58 19.43 7.88 6.34
CA VAL A 58 18.06 7.60 5.86
C VAL A 58 18.00 7.75 4.33
N ASP A 59 18.59 8.82 3.78
CA ASP A 59 18.63 9.06 2.34
C ASP A 59 19.43 7.97 1.60
N ARG A 60 20.55 7.53 2.18
CA ARG A 60 21.38 6.45 1.63
C ARG A 60 20.59 5.12 1.58
N ILE A 61 19.89 4.79 2.65
CA ILE A 61 19.04 3.59 2.71
C ILE A 61 17.91 3.70 1.70
N ASN A 62 17.23 4.85 1.62
CA ASN A 62 16.15 5.09 0.68
C ASN A 62 16.62 4.90 -0.77
N ALA A 63 17.78 5.46 -1.14
CA ALA A 63 18.37 5.28 -2.46
C ALA A 63 18.68 3.80 -2.77
N ALA A 64 19.20 3.05 -1.80
CA ALA A 64 19.46 1.62 -1.95
C ALA A 64 18.16 0.81 -2.14
N VAL A 65 17.11 1.13 -1.40
CA VAL A 65 15.78 0.51 -1.54
C VAL A 65 15.18 0.82 -2.91
N ILE A 66 15.23 2.07 -3.37
CA ILE A 66 14.75 2.46 -4.71
C ILE A 66 15.46 1.65 -5.79
N LYS A 67 16.80 1.53 -5.68
CA LYS A 67 17.59 0.72 -6.62
C LYS A 67 17.20 -0.76 -6.59
N ALA A 68 16.98 -1.34 -5.41
CA ALA A 68 16.55 -2.73 -5.27
C ALA A 68 15.15 -2.95 -5.85
N LEU A 69 14.22 -2.02 -5.65
CA LEU A 69 12.86 -2.09 -6.21
C LEU A 69 12.82 -1.94 -7.74
N ALA A 70 13.87 -1.39 -8.35
CA ALA A 70 14.00 -1.33 -9.80
C ALA A 70 14.49 -2.66 -10.42
N ASP A 71 15.01 -3.59 -9.60
CA ASP A 71 15.48 -4.90 -10.07
C ASP A 71 14.30 -5.77 -10.53
N PRO A 72 14.33 -6.30 -11.78
CA PRO A 72 13.24 -7.13 -12.30
C PRO A 72 12.94 -8.37 -11.45
N VAL A 73 13.95 -8.99 -10.84
CA VAL A 73 13.78 -10.17 -9.98
C VAL A 73 13.03 -9.80 -8.72
N VAL A 74 13.33 -8.63 -8.14
CA VAL A 74 12.62 -8.12 -6.96
C VAL A 74 11.16 -7.79 -7.33
N GLN A 75 10.94 -7.12 -8.46
CA GLN A 75 9.58 -6.79 -8.94
C GLN A 75 8.76 -8.04 -9.17
N GLU A 76 9.32 -9.08 -9.79
CA GLU A 76 8.64 -10.34 -10.00
C GLU A 76 8.24 -11.02 -8.68
N ARG A 77 9.15 -11.03 -7.70
CA ARG A 77 8.86 -11.60 -6.37
C ARG A 77 7.74 -10.85 -5.65
N LEU A 78 7.75 -9.53 -5.70
CA LEU A 78 6.69 -8.70 -5.12
C LEU A 78 5.35 -8.94 -5.83
N ALA A 79 5.34 -9.02 -7.15
CA ALA A 79 4.14 -9.31 -7.93
C ALA A 79 3.52 -10.66 -7.57
N ARG A 80 4.33 -11.70 -7.34
CA ARG A 80 3.85 -13.05 -6.92
C ARG A 80 3.07 -13.03 -5.61
N VAL A 81 3.42 -12.10 -4.69
CA VAL A 81 2.69 -11.92 -3.42
C VAL A 81 1.66 -10.79 -3.46
N GLY A 82 1.44 -10.22 -4.66
CA GLY A 82 0.43 -9.17 -4.86
C GLY A 82 0.82 -7.82 -4.30
N VAL A 83 2.11 -7.54 -4.18
CA VAL A 83 2.64 -6.24 -3.74
C VAL A 83 3.10 -5.45 -4.96
N GLU A 84 2.55 -4.25 -5.13
CA GLU A 84 3.00 -3.29 -6.13
C GLU A 84 4.19 -2.50 -5.57
N SER A 85 5.32 -2.53 -6.27
CA SER A 85 6.47 -1.72 -5.88
C SER A 85 6.19 -0.24 -6.13
N GLY A 86 6.49 0.60 -5.15
CA GLY A 86 6.43 2.04 -5.24
C GLY A 86 7.71 2.67 -4.67
N THR A 87 8.00 3.89 -5.09
CA THR A 87 9.13 4.67 -4.55
C THR A 87 8.60 5.95 -3.94
N MET A 88 9.15 6.33 -2.79
CA MET A 88 8.74 7.53 -2.08
C MET A 88 9.95 8.14 -1.36
N ALA A 89 10.05 9.47 -1.39
CA ALA A 89 11.06 10.18 -0.60
C ALA A 89 10.76 10.08 0.90
N PRO A 90 11.77 10.08 1.79
CA PRO A 90 11.56 9.93 3.24
C PRO A 90 10.56 10.94 3.84
N ALA A 91 10.62 12.20 3.43
CA ALA A 91 9.70 13.23 3.91
C ALA A 91 8.24 12.97 3.49
N ALA A 92 8.03 12.50 2.25
CA ALA A 92 6.70 12.13 1.77
C ALA A 92 6.15 10.90 2.52
N PHE A 93 7.01 9.92 2.80
CA PHE A 93 6.63 8.75 3.59
C PHE A 93 6.29 9.13 5.04
N GLN A 94 7.05 10.04 5.66
CA GLN A 94 6.68 10.59 6.97
C GLN A 94 5.32 11.26 6.99
N LYS A 95 4.99 12.01 5.93
CA LYS A 95 3.66 12.63 5.80
C LYS A 95 2.57 11.55 5.67
N LEU A 96 2.78 10.55 4.83
CA LEU A 96 1.88 9.41 4.68
C LEU A 96 1.58 8.75 6.04
N LEU A 97 2.61 8.47 6.85
CA LEU A 97 2.46 7.87 8.17
C LEU A 97 1.58 8.71 9.11
N LYS A 98 1.78 10.04 9.11
CA LYS A 98 0.99 10.94 9.96
C LYS A 98 -0.47 11.00 9.51
N ASP A 99 -0.69 11.07 8.20
CA ASP A 99 -2.03 11.16 7.62
C ASP A 99 -2.80 9.85 7.85
N ASP A 100 -2.16 8.71 7.64
CA ASP A 100 -2.73 7.38 7.86
C ASP A 100 -3.05 7.12 9.34
N TRP A 101 -2.16 7.52 10.25
CA TRP A 101 -2.44 7.47 11.68
C TRP A 101 -3.68 8.29 12.06
N ALA A 102 -3.76 9.54 11.56
CA ALA A 102 -4.89 10.42 11.85
C ALA A 102 -6.20 9.89 11.25
N TYR A 103 -6.14 9.30 10.07
CA TYR A 103 -7.29 8.66 9.43
C TYR A 103 -7.73 7.41 10.20
N SER A 104 -6.80 6.51 10.51
CA SER A 104 -7.08 5.28 11.24
C SER A 104 -7.67 5.54 12.62
N ALA A 105 -7.17 6.56 13.34
CA ALA A 105 -7.74 6.96 14.63
C ALA A 105 -9.22 7.38 14.52
N LYS A 106 -9.61 8.09 13.45
CA LYS A 106 -11.01 8.45 13.20
C LYS A 106 -11.89 7.22 12.90
N VAL A 107 -11.37 6.29 12.08
CA VAL A 107 -12.09 5.07 11.73
C VAL A 107 -12.30 4.18 12.94
N VAL A 108 -11.27 3.94 13.75
CA VAL A 108 -11.34 3.16 14.98
C VAL A 108 -12.36 3.74 15.95
N LYS A 109 -12.35 5.08 16.11
CA LYS A 109 -13.33 5.77 16.97
C LYS A 109 -14.75 5.65 16.42
N ALA A 110 -14.94 5.82 15.12
CA ALA A 110 -16.27 5.76 14.50
C ALA A 110 -16.87 4.35 14.52
N ALA A 111 -16.00 3.32 14.43
CA ALA A 111 -16.41 1.92 14.45
C ALA A 111 -16.50 1.32 15.87
N ASP A 112 -16.24 2.12 16.94
CA ASP A 112 -16.18 1.68 18.35
C ASP A 112 -15.33 0.41 18.54
N VAL A 113 -14.19 0.34 17.83
CA VAL A 113 -13.27 -0.80 17.93
C VAL A 113 -12.59 -0.75 19.30
N ARG A 114 -12.78 -1.80 20.11
CA ARG A 114 -12.13 -1.98 21.41
C ARG A 114 -11.12 -3.11 21.32
N ILE A 115 -9.95 -2.88 21.86
CA ILE A 115 -8.94 -3.92 22.05
C ILE A 115 -9.24 -4.59 23.38
N GLU A 116 -9.60 -5.88 23.33
CA GLU A 116 -9.71 -6.73 24.51
C GLU A 116 -8.33 -7.21 24.99
#